data_596840768ccf2838e1342751e3363f7c
#
_entry.id   596840768ccf2838e1342751e3363f7c
#
_cell.length_a   1.000
_cell.length_b   1.000
_cell.length_c   1.000
_cell.angle_alpha   90.00
_cell.angle_beta   90.00
_cell.angle_gamma   90.00
#
_symmetry.space_group_name_H-M   'P 1'
#
loop_
_entity.id
_entity.type
_entity.pdbx_description
1 polymer ?
#
loop_
_entity_poly.entity_id
_entity_poly.type
_entity_poly.pdbx_seq_one_letter_code
_entity_poly.pdbx_strand_id
1 'polypeptide(L)'
;MLFELRDVGLDRDGRAVLDSFSAGIPEGSTALVGPSGAGKSTLLRLLNRLADPDRGEIAYRSRPLSSYEPLALRREVALVPQLPALLEGTVESNLRYAAELAGERFDGEGTLRRAGLDPSFAERDATKLSVGEQQRAMLARALAQRPAVLLLDEPTAALDHAARDRIEAALAELRRQQELSTVLVTHDPEQARRLGDQVLEMPA
;
A
#
# COMPACT_ATOMS: atom_id res chain seq x y z
N MET A 1 9.26 4.18 15.99
CA MET A 1 9.05 4.76 14.66
C MET A 1 8.97 3.63 13.65
N LEU A 2 7.98 3.62 12.74
CA LEU A 2 7.86 2.58 11.72
C LEU A 2 8.92 2.79 10.62
N PHE A 3 8.92 4.00 10.01
CA PHE A 3 9.98 4.41 9.09
C PHE A 3 10.61 5.72 9.53
N GLU A 4 11.92 5.83 9.33
CA GLU A 4 12.69 7.07 9.49
C GLU A 4 13.41 7.35 8.18
N LEU A 5 13.19 8.54 7.61
CA LEU A 5 13.82 9.01 6.39
C LEU A 5 14.76 10.17 6.75
N ARG A 6 16.00 10.11 6.27
CA ARG A 6 17.02 11.12 6.53
C ARG A 6 17.67 11.53 5.21
N ASP A 7 17.44 12.79 4.81
CA ASP A 7 18.01 13.43 3.62
C ASP A 7 17.84 12.60 2.33
N VAL A 8 16.68 11.93 2.20
CA VAL A 8 16.39 11.01 1.10
C VAL A 8 16.25 11.79 -0.20
N GLY A 9 17.08 11.44 -1.19
CA GLY A 9 17.03 11.98 -2.53
C GLY A 9 16.92 10.88 -3.58
N LEU A 10 16.17 11.15 -4.63
CA LEU A 10 16.05 10.29 -5.80
C LEU A 10 15.90 11.12 -7.07
N ASP A 11 16.75 10.86 -8.04
CA ASP A 11 16.74 11.49 -9.37
C ASP A 11 16.15 10.51 -10.41
N ARG A 12 15.36 11.03 -11.32
CA ARG A 12 14.84 10.29 -12.47
C ARG A 12 14.97 11.15 -13.72
N ASP A 13 15.63 10.63 -14.75
CA ASP A 13 15.85 11.31 -16.03
C ASP A 13 16.43 12.73 -15.87
N GLY A 14 17.38 12.88 -14.92
CA GLY A 14 18.05 14.15 -14.63
C GLY A 14 17.20 15.18 -13.87
N ARG A 15 16.08 14.75 -13.29
CA ARG A 15 15.24 15.60 -12.43
C ARG A 15 15.14 14.98 -11.03
N ALA A 16 15.31 15.82 -10.00
CA ALA A 16 15.05 15.43 -8.64
C ALA A 16 13.54 15.15 -8.46
N VAL A 17 13.19 13.92 -8.12
CA VAL A 17 11.83 13.52 -7.72
C VAL A 17 11.66 13.66 -6.21
N LEU A 18 12.73 13.39 -5.47
CA LEU A 18 12.85 13.68 -4.04
C LEU A 18 14.19 14.41 -3.83
N ASP A 19 14.15 15.52 -3.09
CA ASP A 19 15.35 16.26 -2.76
C ASP A 19 15.47 16.46 -1.24
N SER A 20 16.41 15.75 -0.63
CA SER A 20 16.74 15.82 0.80
C SER A 20 15.51 15.69 1.73
N PHE A 21 14.58 14.79 1.36
CA PHE A 21 13.35 14.57 2.12
C PHE A 21 13.64 13.84 3.44
N SER A 22 13.28 14.46 4.55
CA SER A 22 13.43 13.89 5.89
C SER A 22 12.07 13.85 6.59
N ALA A 23 11.68 12.69 7.11
CA ALA A 23 10.41 12.51 7.81
C ALA A 23 10.43 11.27 8.70
N GLY A 24 9.54 11.25 9.70
CA GLY A 24 9.23 10.08 10.51
C GLY A 24 7.80 9.61 10.27
N ILE A 25 7.62 8.32 10.02
CA ILE A 25 6.32 7.67 9.90
C ILE A 25 6.19 6.74 11.12
N PRO A 26 5.27 7.02 12.07
CA PRO A 26 5.02 6.13 13.20
C PRO A 26 4.25 4.87 12.82
N GLU A 27 4.12 3.93 13.73
CA GLU A 27 3.14 2.86 13.62
C GLU A 27 1.71 3.41 13.65
N GLY A 28 0.76 2.65 13.11
CA GLY A 28 -0.61 3.09 12.89
C GLY A 28 -0.85 3.54 11.46
N SER A 29 -1.73 4.51 11.23
CA SER A 29 -2.13 4.94 9.89
C SER A 29 -1.58 6.35 9.59
N THR A 30 -0.75 6.46 8.56
CA THR A 30 -0.22 7.73 8.06
C THR A 30 -0.79 8.03 6.68
N ALA A 31 -1.47 9.17 6.52
CA ALA A 31 -1.85 9.68 5.21
C ALA A 31 -0.76 10.60 4.65
N LEU A 32 -0.30 10.32 3.45
CA LEU A 32 0.70 11.09 2.72
C LEU A 32 -0.01 11.95 1.68
N VAL A 33 0.08 13.27 1.85
CA VAL A 33 -0.55 14.25 0.95
C VAL A 33 0.51 15.15 0.30
N GLY A 34 0.13 15.85 -0.74
CA GLY A 34 0.99 16.80 -1.44
C GLY A 34 0.58 16.96 -2.92
N PRO A 35 1.14 17.91 -3.64
CA PRO A 35 0.79 18.16 -5.03
C PRO A 35 1.10 16.97 -5.95
N SER A 36 0.49 16.97 -7.14
CA SER A 36 0.86 15.99 -8.17
C SER A 36 2.34 16.18 -8.56
N GLY A 37 3.06 15.07 -8.67
CA GLY A 37 4.50 15.11 -8.97
C GLY A 37 5.42 15.27 -7.75
N ALA A 38 4.90 15.48 -6.54
CA ALA A 38 5.72 15.59 -5.31
C ALA A 38 6.47 14.31 -4.91
N GLY A 39 6.42 13.23 -5.69
CA GLY A 39 7.17 12.01 -5.41
C GLY A 39 6.47 11.02 -4.45
N LYS A 40 5.18 11.19 -4.14
CA LYS A 40 4.44 10.34 -3.19
C LYS A 40 4.49 8.85 -3.54
N SER A 41 4.13 8.49 -4.76
CA SER A 41 4.20 7.09 -5.25
C SER A 41 5.64 6.58 -5.31
N THR A 42 6.59 7.47 -5.57
CA THR A 42 8.02 7.15 -5.53
C THR A 42 8.45 6.83 -4.10
N LEU A 43 8.02 7.62 -3.14
CA LEU A 43 8.29 7.36 -1.73
C LEU A 43 7.76 5.99 -1.30
N LEU A 44 6.53 5.61 -1.67
CA LEU A 44 6.00 4.27 -1.36
C LEU A 44 6.91 3.17 -1.94
N ARG A 45 7.43 3.35 -3.15
CA ARG A 45 8.35 2.38 -3.78
C ARG A 45 9.72 2.30 -3.09
N LEU A 46 10.17 3.39 -2.49
CA LEU A 46 11.37 3.38 -1.65
C LEU A 46 11.12 2.62 -0.35
N LEU A 47 9.96 2.81 0.30
CA LEU A 47 9.63 2.17 1.58
C LEU A 47 9.57 0.64 1.51
N ASN A 48 9.32 0.04 0.34
CA ASN A 48 9.36 -1.42 0.15
C ASN A 48 10.50 -1.91 -0.77
N ARG A 49 11.49 -1.05 -1.04
CA ARG A 49 12.64 -1.36 -1.88
C ARG A 49 12.29 -1.84 -3.30
N LEU A 50 11.20 -1.33 -3.90
CA LEU A 50 11.00 -1.38 -5.36
C LEU A 50 11.92 -0.38 -6.08
N ALA A 51 12.45 0.59 -5.36
CA ALA A 51 13.56 1.44 -5.74
C ALA A 51 14.44 1.68 -4.50
N ASP A 52 15.71 1.94 -4.69
CA ASP A 52 16.62 2.41 -3.64
C ASP A 52 16.86 3.92 -3.82
N PRO A 53 17.08 4.71 -2.76
CA PRO A 53 17.38 6.13 -2.88
C PRO A 53 18.80 6.34 -3.43
N ASP A 54 19.00 7.43 -4.17
CA ASP A 54 20.34 7.82 -4.65
C ASP A 54 21.16 8.47 -3.53
N ARG A 55 20.48 9.13 -2.57
CA ARG A 55 21.09 9.81 -1.43
C ARG A 55 20.25 9.61 -0.18
N GLY A 56 20.89 9.77 0.99
CA GLY A 56 20.24 9.64 2.28
C GLY A 56 20.00 8.20 2.70
N GLU A 57 19.24 8.03 3.75
CA GLU A 57 18.99 6.72 4.35
C GLU A 57 17.53 6.58 4.76
N ILE A 58 17.00 5.36 4.63
CA ILE A 58 15.70 4.98 5.16
C ILE A 58 15.91 3.84 6.15
N ALA A 59 15.35 3.98 7.36
CA ALA A 59 15.29 2.91 8.33
C ALA A 59 13.84 2.43 8.50
N TYR A 60 13.66 1.12 8.63
CA TYR A 60 12.42 0.45 8.98
C TYR A 60 12.60 -0.22 10.35
N ARG A 61 11.76 0.14 11.33
CA ARG A 61 11.88 -0.35 12.72
C ARG A 61 13.30 -0.22 13.27
N SER A 62 13.87 0.97 13.11
CA SER A 62 15.22 1.35 13.57
C SER A 62 16.38 0.57 12.93
N ARG A 63 16.14 -0.16 11.87
CA ARG A 63 17.15 -0.89 11.11
C ARG A 63 17.25 -0.34 9.68
N PRO A 64 18.45 -0.10 9.13
CA PRO A 64 18.59 0.38 7.75
C PRO A 64 17.84 -0.49 6.75
N LEU A 65 17.01 0.13 5.92
CA LEU A 65 16.17 -0.57 4.96
C LEU A 65 17.00 -1.39 3.97
N SER A 66 18.18 -0.88 3.60
CA SER A 66 19.15 -1.53 2.72
C SER A 66 19.67 -2.89 3.25
N SER A 67 19.58 -3.12 4.57
CA SER A 67 20.01 -4.36 5.21
C SER A 67 18.98 -5.49 5.18
N TYR A 68 17.75 -5.21 4.74
CA TYR A 68 16.73 -6.24 4.56
C TYR A 68 16.88 -6.94 3.20
N GLU A 69 16.56 -8.22 3.14
CA GLU A 69 16.42 -8.92 1.88
C GLU A 69 15.17 -8.39 1.17
N PRO A 70 15.24 -7.94 -0.11
CA PRO A 70 14.14 -7.23 -0.76
C PRO A 70 12.82 -8.01 -0.83
N LEU A 71 12.87 -9.32 -1.11
CA LEU A 71 11.65 -10.13 -1.19
C LEU A 71 11.02 -10.35 0.18
N ALA A 72 11.82 -10.55 1.23
CA ALA A 72 11.33 -10.66 2.60
C ALA A 72 10.68 -9.35 3.05
N LEU A 73 11.33 -8.21 2.75
CA LEU A 73 10.75 -6.90 3.07
C LEU A 73 9.42 -6.66 2.36
N ARG A 74 9.30 -7.02 1.07
CA ARG A 74 8.06 -6.80 0.29
C ARG A 74 6.89 -7.69 0.73
N ARG A 75 7.16 -8.81 1.42
CA ARG A 75 6.12 -9.60 2.08
C ARG A 75 5.62 -8.91 3.34
N GLU A 76 6.52 -8.30 4.10
CA GLU A 76 6.21 -7.58 5.34
C GLU A 76 5.62 -6.19 5.05
N VAL A 77 6.10 -5.51 4.01
CA VAL A 77 5.69 -4.16 3.57
C VAL A 77 5.06 -4.27 2.18
N ALA A 78 3.78 -4.62 2.13
CA ALA A 78 3.05 -4.84 0.89
C ALA A 78 2.57 -3.54 0.24
N LEU A 79 2.67 -3.45 -1.08
CA LEU A 79 2.19 -2.30 -1.87
C LEU A 79 0.93 -2.67 -2.67
N VAL A 80 -0.11 -1.86 -2.53
CA VAL A 80 -1.27 -1.81 -3.43
C VAL A 80 -1.10 -0.61 -4.34
N PRO A 81 -0.79 -0.80 -5.63
CA PRO A 81 -0.59 0.29 -6.58
C PRO A 81 -1.90 0.96 -6.98
N GLN A 82 -1.80 2.16 -7.54
CA GLN A 82 -2.94 2.94 -8.03
C GLN A 82 -3.71 2.21 -9.15
N LEU A 83 -2.98 1.63 -10.11
CA LEU A 83 -3.58 0.84 -11.18
C LEU A 83 -3.62 -0.63 -10.81
N PRO A 84 -4.78 -1.30 -10.94
CA PRO A 84 -4.88 -2.72 -10.70
C PRO A 84 -3.93 -3.52 -11.59
N ALA A 85 -3.23 -4.50 -10.99
CA ALA A 85 -2.29 -5.40 -11.66
C ALA A 85 -2.52 -6.83 -11.17
N LEU A 86 -3.72 -7.38 -11.44
CA LEU A 86 -4.05 -8.77 -11.14
C LEU A 86 -3.47 -9.70 -12.20
N LEU A 87 -3.11 -10.90 -11.78
CA LEU A 87 -2.69 -11.98 -12.68
C LEU A 87 -3.90 -12.59 -13.37
N GLU A 88 -3.69 -13.17 -14.56
CA GLU A 88 -4.71 -13.98 -15.23
C GLU A 88 -5.17 -15.14 -14.33
N GLY A 89 -6.45 -15.49 -14.44
CA GLY A 89 -7.08 -16.52 -13.62
C GLY A 89 -8.15 -15.96 -12.69
N THR A 90 -8.49 -16.73 -11.67
CA THR A 90 -9.54 -16.35 -10.71
C THR A 90 -9.01 -15.40 -9.64
N VAL A 91 -9.92 -14.72 -8.94
CA VAL A 91 -9.56 -13.93 -7.76
C VAL A 91 -8.88 -14.83 -6.72
N GLU A 92 -9.44 -16.01 -6.45
CA GLU A 92 -8.84 -16.95 -5.49
C GLU A 92 -7.41 -17.34 -5.89
N SER A 93 -7.14 -17.62 -7.17
CA SER A 93 -5.80 -17.97 -7.63
C SER A 93 -4.79 -16.85 -7.37
N ASN A 94 -5.19 -15.58 -7.51
CA ASN A 94 -4.37 -14.42 -7.17
C ASN A 94 -4.04 -14.31 -5.68
N LEU A 95 -5.02 -14.58 -4.82
CA LEU A 95 -4.85 -14.54 -3.37
C LEU A 95 -3.97 -15.71 -2.90
N ARG A 96 -4.25 -16.91 -3.40
CA ARG A 96 -3.49 -18.13 -3.09
C ARG A 96 -2.03 -17.98 -3.47
N TYR A 97 -1.75 -17.50 -4.67
CA TYR A 97 -0.39 -17.23 -5.13
C TYR A 97 0.37 -16.28 -4.17
N ALA A 98 -0.29 -15.21 -3.71
CA ALA A 98 0.34 -14.28 -2.80
C ALA A 98 0.61 -14.88 -1.40
N ALA A 99 -0.33 -15.67 -0.86
CA ALA A 99 -0.16 -16.37 0.42
C ALA A 99 0.97 -17.41 0.34
N GLU A 100 1.02 -18.20 -0.73
CA GLU A 100 2.07 -19.22 -0.95
C GLU A 100 3.46 -18.57 -1.05
N LEU A 101 3.61 -17.46 -1.81
CA LEU A 101 4.86 -16.72 -1.88
C LEU A 101 5.31 -16.18 -0.51
N ALA A 102 4.37 -15.83 0.34
CA ALA A 102 4.66 -15.36 1.70
C ALA A 102 4.92 -16.51 2.68
N GLY A 103 4.60 -17.76 2.31
CA GLY A 103 4.64 -18.91 3.21
C GLY A 103 3.50 -18.92 4.22
N GLU A 104 2.41 -18.22 3.92
CA GLU A 104 1.26 -18.06 4.79
C GLU A 104 0.18 -19.10 4.53
N ARG A 105 -0.57 -19.43 5.58
CA ARG A 105 -1.76 -20.28 5.44
C ARG A 105 -2.84 -19.51 4.69
N PHE A 106 -3.30 -20.07 3.57
CA PHE A 106 -4.32 -19.46 2.74
C PHE A 106 -5.71 -19.49 3.44
N ASP A 107 -6.29 -18.30 3.56
CA ASP A 107 -7.68 -18.07 3.98
C ASP A 107 -8.36 -17.14 2.95
N GLY A 108 -8.91 -17.74 1.90
CA GLY A 108 -9.52 -16.99 0.80
C GLY A 108 -10.77 -16.22 1.22
N GLU A 109 -11.71 -16.86 1.93
CA GLU A 109 -12.95 -16.22 2.34
C GLU A 109 -12.74 -15.06 3.33
N GLY A 110 -11.96 -15.31 4.39
CA GLY A 110 -11.66 -14.28 5.39
C GLY A 110 -10.94 -13.09 4.76
N THR A 111 -10.00 -13.35 3.85
CA THR A 111 -9.25 -12.29 3.15
C THR A 111 -10.15 -11.47 2.22
N LEU A 112 -11.08 -12.09 1.48
CA LEU A 112 -12.04 -11.38 0.65
C LEU A 112 -12.94 -10.47 1.49
N ARG A 113 -13.50 -10.97 2.59
CA ARG A 113 -14.35 -10.17 3.50
C ARG A 113 -13.59 -8.97 4.06
N ARG A 114 -12.32 -9.15 4.46
CA ARG A 114 -11.47 -8.06 4.98
C ARG A 114 -11.20 -6.97 3.93
N ALA A 115 -11.18 -7.33 2.66
CA ALA A 115 -11.06 -6.38 1.53
C ALA A 115 -12.42 -5.82 1.04
N GLY A 116 -13.52 -6.11 1.71
CA GLY A 116 -14.87 -5.66 1.33
C GLY A 116 -15.43 -6.36 0.10
N LEU A 117 -14.98 -7.60 -0.18
CA LEU A 117 -15.51 -8.46 -1.23
C LEU A 117 -16.32 -9.61 -0.64
N ASP A 118 -17.43 -9.96 -1.30
CA ASP A 118 -18.18 -11.17 -0.98
C ASP A 118 -17.36 -12.42 -1.37
N PRO A 119 -17.38 -13.50 -0.59
CA PRO A 119 -16.67 -14.75 -0.93
C PRO A 119 -17.00 -15.33 -2.30
N SER A 120 -18.18 -15.09 -2.84
CA SER A 120 -18.57 -15.52 -4.21
C SER A 120 -17.69 -14.94 -5.31
N PHE A 121 -16.87 -13.94 -4.98
CA PHE A 121 -15.88 -13.40 -5.92
C PHE A 121 -14.70 -14.35 -6.16
N ALA A 122 -14.47 -15.33 -5.30
CA ALA A 122 -13.33 -16.24 -5.38
C ALA A 122 -13.14 -16.85 -6.78
N GLU A 123 -14.22 -17.38 -7.37
CA GLU A 123 -14.20 -18.06 -8.67
C GLU A 123 -14.32 -17.11 -9.87
N ARG A 124 -14.49 -15.81 -9.65
CA ARG A 124 -14.60 -14.86 -10.77
C ARG A 124 -13.25 -14.65 -11.45
N ASP A 125 -13.29 -14.48 -12.76
CA ASP A 125 -12.14 -14.07 -13.56
C ASP A 125 -11.67 -12.68 -13.13
N ALA A 126 -10.44 -12.60 -12.62
CA ALA A 126 -9.88 -11.38 -12.07
C ALA A 126 -9.76 -10.24 -13.09
N THR A 127 -9.60 -10.58 -14.38
CA THR A 127 -9.44 -9.60 -15.47
C THR A 127 -10.78 -9.00 -15.92
N LYS A 128 -11.90 -9.63 -15.58
CA LYS A 128 -13.26 -9.19 -15.95
C LYS A 128 -13.99 -8.41 -14.86
N LEU A 129 -13.34 -8.16 -13.75
CA LEU A 129 -13.88 -7.36 -12.67
C LEU A 129 -13.95 -5.88 -13.07
N SER A 130 -14.92 -5.15 -12.52
CA SER A 130 -14.91 -3.68 -12.58
C SER A 130 -13.66 -3.11 -11.89
N VAL A 131 -13.27 -1.88 -12.21
CA VAL A 131 -12.08 -1.23 -11.64
C VAL A 131 -12.12 -1.25 -10.09
N GLY A 132 -13.28 -0.95 -9.49
CA GLY A 132 -13.44 -0.97 -8.04
C GLY A 132 -13.38 -2.38 -7.43
N GLU A 133 -13.86 -3.40 -8.15
CA GLU A 133 -13.71 -4.80 -7.74
C GLU A 133 -12.26 -5.27 -7.88
N GLN A 134 -11.58 -4.89 -8.97
CA GLN A 134 -10.15 -5.17 -9.14
C GLN A 134 -9.30 -4.53 -8.04
N GLN A 135 -9.61 -3.29 -7.66
CA GLN A 135 -8.88 -2.60 -6.59
C GLN A 135 -9.06 -3.31 -5.24
N ARG A 136 -10.28 -3.76 -4.92
CA ARG A 136 -10.51 -4.58 -3.72
C ARG A 136 -9.86 -5.96 -3.80
N ALA A 137 -9.82 -6.58 -4.98
CA ALA A 137 -9.09 -7.84 -5.18
C ALA A 137 -7.57 -7.65 -5.00
N MET A 138 -7.01 -6.51 -5.43
CA MET A 138 -5.62 -6.13 -5.14
C MET A 138 -5.36 -5.96 -3.65
N LEU A 139 -6.28 -5.29 -2.94
CA LEU A 139 -6.21 -5.18 -1.48
C LEU A 139 -6.27 -6.57 -0.82
N ALA A 140 -7.21 -7.43 -1.24
CA ALA A 140 -7.29 -8.80 -0.76
C ALA A 140 -5.98 -9.59 -1.02
N ARG A 141 -5.40 -9.46 -2.22
CA ARG A 141 -4.13 -10.11 -2.56
C ARG A 141 -2.98 -9.65 -1.65
N ALA A 142 -2.91 -8.35 -1.35
CA ALA A 142 -1.92 -7.84 -0.40
C ALA A 142 -2.15 -8.39 1.02
N LEU A 143 -3.41 -8.42 1.48
CA LEU A 143 -3.78 -8.94 2.80
C LEU A 143 -3.55 -10.46 2.94
N ALA A 144 -3.59 -11.22 1.84
CA ALA A 144 -3.30 -12.66 1.84
C ALA A 144 -1.87 -12.98 2.27
N GLN A 145 -0.94 -12.04 2.12
CA GLN A 145 0.46 -12.15 2.58
C GLN A 145 0.61 -11.89 4.09
N ARG A 146 -0.44 -11.47 4.79
CA ARG A 146 -0.41 -11.01 6.19
C ARG A 146 0.70 -10.00 6.48
N PRO A 147 0.75 -8.90 5.71
CA PRO A 147 1.80 -7.91 5.87
C PRO A 147 1.69 -7.20 7.23
N ALA A 148 2.83 -6.73 7.76
CA ALA A 148 2.85 -5.83 8.92
C ALA A 148 2.53 -4.38 8.51
N VAL A 149 2.82 -4.03 7.25
CA VAL A 149 2.60 -2.69 6.69
C VAL A 149 1.93 -2.77 5.33
N LEU A 150 0.91 -1.94 5.12
CA LEU A 150 0.23 -1.80 3.84
C LEU A 150 0.47 -0.41 3.27
N LEU A 151 1.14 -0.34 2.15
CA LEU A 151 1.35 0.88 1.37
C LEU A 151 0.24 0.97 0.31
N LEU A 152 -0.47 2.09 0.26
CA LEU A 152 -1.65 2.30 -0.59
C LEU A 152 -1.43 3.52 -1.48
N ASP A 153 -1.28 3.31 -2.78
CA ASP A 153 -1.06 4.38 -3.74
C ASP A 153 -2.39 4.78 -4.39
N GLU A 154 -3.02 5.85 -3.87
CA GLU A 154 -4.31 6.38 -4.35
C GLU A 154 -5.39 5.30 -4.61
N PRO A 155 -5.72 4.43 -3.63
CA PRO A 155 -6.51 3.22 -3.87
C PRO A 155 -7.96 3.50 -4.29
N THR A 156 -8.40 4.76 -4.27
CA THR A 156 -9.78 5.16 -4.58
C THR A 156 -9.90 6.22 -5.69
N ALA A 157 -8.78 6.65 -6.30
CA ALA A 157 -8.77 7.80 -7.22
C ALA A 157 -9.64 7.63 -8.48
N ALA A 158 -9.78 6.40 -8.99
CA ALA A 158 -10.55 6.10 -10.21
C ALA A 158 -11.92 5.48 -9.94
N LEU A 159 -12.46 5.61 -8.71
CA LEU A 159 -13.65 4.91 -8.28
C LEU A 159 -14.87 5.83 -8.16
N ASP A 160 -16.04 5.27 -8.44
CA ASP A 160 -17.31 5.89 -8.05
C ASP A 160 -17.46 5.93 -6.52
N HIS A 161 -18.44 6.72 -6.03
CA HIS A 161 -18.66 6.91 -4.60
C HIS A 161 -18.91 5.59 -3.85
N ALA A 162 -19.73 4.68 -4.40
CA ALA A 162 -20.08 3.43 -3.73
C ALA A 162 -18.87 2.47 -3.63
N ALA A 163 -18.01 2.42 -4.66
CA ALA A 163 -16.79 1.62 -4.64
C ALA A 163 -15.74 2.22 -3.69
N ARG A 164 -15.61 3.56 -3.66
CA ARG A 164 -14.77 4.30 -2.70
C ARG A 164 -15.17 3.97 -1.26
N ASP A 165 -16.45 4.14 -0.92
CA ASP A 165 -16.96 3.92 0.44
C ASP A 165 -16.66 2.50 0.94
N ARG A 166 -16.75 1.50 0.07
CA ARG A 166 -16.43 0.10 0.41
C ARG A 166 -14.95 -0.10 0.74
N ILE A 167 -14.05 0.51 -0.03
CA ILE A 167 -12.59 0.43 0.25
C ILE A 167 -12.28 1.19 1.54
N GLU A 168 -12.80 2.40 1.71
CA GLU A 168 -12.59 3.18 2.91
C GLU A 168 -13.12 2.46 4.16
N ALA A 169 -14.28 1.83 4.08
CA ALA A 169 -14.82 1.03 5.17
C ALA A 169 -13.91 -0.18 5.51
N ALA A 170 -13.38 -0.87 4.50
CA ALA A 170 -12.44 -1.97 4.72
C ALA A 170 -11.14 -1.48 5.38
N LEU A 171 -10.57 -0.36 4.92
CA LEU A 171 -9.36 0.23 5.50
C LEU A 171 -9.59 0.74 6.93
N ALA A 172 -10.75 1.36 7.20
CA ALA A 172 -11.13 1.81 8.53
C ALA A 172 -11.28 0.64 9.51
N GLU A 173 -11.83 -0.49 9.06
CA GLU A 173 -11.97 -1.69 9.87
C GLU A 173 -10.59 -2.31 10.17
N LEU A 174 -9.69 -2.44 9.18
CA LEU A 174 -8.32 -2.90 9.38
C LEU A 174 -7.57 -2.04 10.40
N ARG A 175 -7.72 -0.70 10.29
CA ARG A 175 -7.15 0.25 11.25
C ARG A 175 -7.73 0.04 12.66
N ARG A 176 -9.06 -0.10 12.78
CA ARG A 176 -9.74 -0.29 14.07
C ARG A 176 -9.26 -1.56 14.78
N GLN A 177 -8.98 -2.61 14.04
CA GLN A 177 -8.45 -3.87 14.57
C GLN A 177 -6.97 -3.78 14.93
N GLN A 178 -6.28 -2.70 14.55
CA GLN A 178 -4.83 -2.51 14.76
C GLN A 178 -3.97 -3.68 14.24
N GLU A 179 -4.47 -4.36 13.20
CA GLU A 179 -3.80 -5.56 12.68
C GLU A 179 -2.51 -5.23 11.92
N LEU A 180 -2.43 -4.02 11.34
CA LEU A 180 -1.28 -3.60 10.53
C LEU A 180 -1.16 -2.07 10.50
N SER A 181 0.03 -1.57 10.20
CA SER A 181 0.25 -0.15 9.91
C SER A 181 -0.07 0.16 8.45
N THR A 182 -0.54 1.37 8.15
CA THR A 182 -0.82 1.79 6.78
C THR A 182 -0.13 3.10 6.42
N VAL A 183 0.36 3.21 5.18
CA VAL A 183 0.79 4.49 4.58
C VAL A 183 -0.05 4.70 3.32
N LEU A 184 -0.97 5.65 3.39
CA LEU A 184 -1.95 5.94 2.34
C LEU A 184 -1.57 7.22 1.60
N VAL A 185 -1.31 7.14 0.31
CA VAL A 185 -1.24 8.30 -0.57
C VAL A 185 -2.64 8.69 -1.01
N THR A 186 -2.98 9.96 -0.85
CA THR A 186 -4.23 10.53 -1.38
C THR A 186 -4.04 12.01 -1.72
N HIS A 187 -4.82 12.50 -2.68
CA HIS A 187 -4.96 13.92 -3.00
C HIS A 187 -6.20 14.55 -2.35
N ASP A 188 -7.04 13.74 -1.65
CA ASP A 188 -8.23 14.19 -0.95
C ASP A 188 -7.90 14.44 0.54
N PRO A 189 -7.88 15.72 1.01
CA PRO A 189 -7.56 16.04 2.40
C PRO A 189 -8.59 15.50 3.40
N GLU A 190 -9.84 15.33 3.00
CA GLU A 190 -10.87 14.75 3.87
C GLU A 190 -10.65 13.25 4.05
N GLN A 191 -10.31 12.53 2.98
CA GLN A 191 -9.93 11.13 3.05
C GLN A 191 -8.69 10.95 3.95
N ALA A 192 -7.68 11.83 3.80
CA ALA A 192 -6.49 11.80 4.63
C ALA A 192 -6.82 11.89 6.13
N ARG A 193 -7.75 12.78 6.51
CA ARG A 193 -8.19 12.94 7.91
C ARG A 193 -9.05 11.77 8.40
N ARG A 194 -9.85 11.16 7.52
CA ARG A 194 -10.70 10.01 7.91
C ARG A 194 -9.88 8.74 8.13
N LEU A 195 -8.87 8.49 7.27
CA LEU A 195 -8.13 7.24 7.26
C LEU A 195 -6.76 7.30 7.95
N GLY A 196 -6.18 8.51 8.13
CA GLY A 196 -4.89 8.70 8.82
C GLY A 196 -5.04 9.01 10.30
N ASP A 197 -4.17 8.46 11.13
CA ASP A 197 -3.94 8.93 12.51
C ASP A 197 -3.10 10.20 12.49
N GLN A 198 -2.26 10.32 11.46
CA GLN A 198 -1.51 11.53 11.14
C GLN A 198 -1.51 11.80 9.64
N VAL A 199 -1.26 13.05 9.30
CA VAL A 199 -1.08 13.50 7.92
C VAL A 199 0.35 14.00 7.77
N LEU A 200 1.07 13.43 6.81
CA LEU A 200 2.42 13.86 6.41
C LEU A 200 2.31 14.57 5.06
N GLU A 201 2.73 15.82 5.02
CA GLU A 201 2.70 16.64 3.80
C GLU A 201 4.05 16.60 3.09
N MET A 202 4.04 16.24 1.81
CA MET A 202 5.22 16.33 0.96
C MET A 202 5.27 17.69 0.27
N PRO A 203 6.42 18.37 0.27
CA PRO A 203 6.61 19.64 -0.42
C PRO A 203 6.47 19.46 -1.95
N ALA A 204 6.26 20.59 -2.65
CA ALA A 204 6.20 20.64 -4.11
C ALA A 204 7.59 20.49 -4.73
#